data_98480fbdc991fdd54cd16744d6cbd78d
#
_entry.id   98480fbdc991fdd54cd16744d6cbd78d
#
_cell.length_a   1.000
_cell.length_b   1.000
_cell.length_c   1.000
_cell.angle_alpha   90.00
_cell.angle_beta   90.00
_cell.angle_gamma   90.00
#
_symmetry.space_group_name_H-M   'P 1'
#
loop_
_entity.id
_entity.type
_entity.pdbx_description
1 polymer ?
#
loop_
_entity_poly.entity_id
_entity_poly.type
_entity_poly.pdbx_seq_one_letter_code
_entity_poly.pdbx_strand_id
1 'polypeptide(L)'
;MNIERIQLKGQLAESKAKFKNLDVEASALVILIRSLLNPFEEDTTKLETQKALVSMQRLDELLLELRNLKSKIQKLEEYFE
;
A
#
# COMPACT_ATOMS: atom_id res chain seq x y z
N MET A 1 -9.64 26.62 -22.53
CA MET A 1 -9.06 25.85 -21.40
C MET A 1 -9.94 24.65 -21.11
N ASN A 2 -9.39 23.48 -21.01
CA ASN A 2 -10.16 22.26 -20.74
C ASN A 2 -10.22 22.00 -19.22
N ILE A 3 -11.35 22.34 -18.61
CA ILE A 3 -11.57 22.16 -17.17
C ILE A 3 -11.50 20.69 -16.79
N GLU A 4 -12.05 19.81 -17.62
CA GLU A 4 -12.01 18.37 -17.39
C GLU A 4 -10.57 17.84 -17.31
N ARG A 5 -9.70 18.30 -18.21
CA ARG A 5 -8.30 17.93 -18.22
C ARG A 5 -7.59 18.39 -16.95
N ILE A 6 -7.90 19.60 -16.47
CA ILE A 6 -7.35 20.13 -15.21
C ILE A 6 -7.79 19.27 -14.04
N GLN A 7 -9.07 18.88 -13.99
CA GLN A 7 -9.61 18.02 -12.95
C GLN A 7 -8.95 16.64 -12.97
N LEU A 8 -8.73 16.06 -14.14
CA LEU A 8 -8.07 14.76 -14.29
C LEU A 8 -6.61 14.82 -13.85
N LYS A 9 -5.91 15.92 -14.14
CA LYS A 9 -4.55 16.13 -13.62
C LYS A 9 -4.52 16.19 -12.09
N GLY A 10 -5.50 16.89 -11.50
CA GLY A 10 -5.64 16.95 -10.05
C GLY A 10 -5.88 15.57 -9.45
N GLN A 11 -6.76 14.78 -10.04
CA GLN A 11 -7.03 13.41 -9.61
C GLN A 11 -5.79 12.52 -9.72
N LEU A 12 -5.01 12.68 -10.78
CA LEU A 12 -3.77 11.93 -10.96
C LEU A 12 -2.76 12.26 -9.86
N ALA A 13 -2.56 13.55 -9.57
CA ALA A 13 -1.65 14.00 -8.53
C ALA A 13 -2.07 13.49 -7.15
N GLU A 14 -3.36 13.59 -6.82
CA GLU A 14 -3.92 13.09 -5.55
C GLU A 14 -3.75 11.58 -5.42
N SER A 15 -4.04 10.85 -6.50
CA SER A 15 -3.92 9.38 -6.49
C SER A 15 -2.48 8.93 -6.30
N LYS A 16 -1.52 9.62 -6.93
CA LYS A 16 -0.09 9.33 -6.77
C LYS A 16 0.38 9.60 -5.34
N ALA A 17 -0.05 10.73 -4.75
CA ALA A 17 0.30 11.08 -3.38
C ALA A 17 -0.27 10.06 -2.40
N LYS A 18 -1.52 9.66 -2.57
CA LYS A 18 -2.17 8.66 -1.73
C LYS A 18 -1.48 7.30 -1.87
N PHE A 19 -1.15 6.89 -3.08
CA PHE A 19 -0.41 5.66 -3.33
C PHE A 19 0.91 5.65 -2.57
N LYS A 20 1.67 6.73 -2.66
CA LYS A 20 2.96 6.84 -1.98
C LYS A 20 2.81 6.69 -0.46
N ASN A 21 1.81 7.35 0.12
CA ASN A 21 1.58 7.31 1.57
C ASN A 21 1.18 5.90 2.03
N LEU A 22 0.29 5.24 1.30
CA LEU A 22 -0.14 3.88 1.62
C LEU A 22 0.99 2.86 1.40
N ASP A 23 1.82 3.08 0.39
CA ASP A 23 2.97 2.22 0.09
C ASP A 23 4.00 2.27 1.23
N VAL A 24 4.24 3.45 1.80
CA VAL A 24 5.11 3.60 2.96
C VAL A 24 4.56 2.81 4.15
N GLU A 25 3.26 2.92 4.43
CA GLU A 25 2.61 2.16 5.50
C GLU A 25 2.71 0.65 5.25
N ALA A 26 2.44 0.21 4.02
CA ALA A 26 2.52 -1.20 3.64
C ALA A 26 3.94 -1.74 3.81
N SER A 27 4.95 -0.98 3.39
CA SER A 27 6.36 -1.37 3.53
C SER A 27 6.76 -1.50 5.00
N ALA A 28 6.30 -0.59 5.84
CA ALA A 28 6.54 -0.64 7.28
C ALA A 28 5.90 -1.90 7.91
N LEU A 29 4.69 -2.25 7.47
CA LEU A 29 4.02 -3.47 7.93
C LEU A 29 4.76 -4.75 7.52
N VAL A 30 5.31 -4.78 6.31
CA VAL A 30 6.13 -5.92 5.84
C VAL A 30 7.34 -6.10 6.76
N ILE A 31 8.03 -5.02 7.09
CA ILE A 31 9.19 -5.06 7.99
C ILE A 31 8.76 -5.56 9.37
N LEU A 32 7.66 -5.03 9.90
CA LEU A 32 7.13 -5.43 11.20
C LEU A 32 6.80 -6.94 11.23
N ILE A 33 6.06 -7.41 10.22
CA ILE A 33 5.64 -8.82 10.15
C ILE A 33 6.86 -9.74 10.10
N ARG A 34 7.86 -9.39 9.29
CA ARG A 34 9.09 -10.17 9.19
C ARG A 34 9.83 -10.22 10.53
N SER A 35 9.83 -9.12 11.28
CA SER A 35 10.41 -9.06 12.62
C SER A 35 9.64 -9.94 13.62
N LEU A 36 8.30 -9.90 13.57
CA LEU A 36 7.45 -10.71 14.44
C LEU A 36 7.59 -12.21 14.17
N LEU A 37 7.84 -12.59 12.92
CA LEU A 37 8.02 -13.97 12.48
C LEU A 37 9.49 -14.30 12.24
N ASN A 38 10.38 -13.79 13.10
CA ASN A 38 11.82 -13.92 12.96
C ASN A 38 12.23 -15.39 12.70
N PRO A 39 12.81 -15.69 11.51
CA PRO A 39 13.19 -17.07 11.17
C PRO A 39 14.40 -17.59 11.96
N PHE A 40 15.11 -16.70 12.66
CA PHE A 40 16.26 -17.06 13.49
C PHE A 40 15.88 -17.32 14.94
N GLU A 41 14.59 -17.18 15.31
CA GLU A 41 14.13 -17.55 16.65
C GLU A 41 14.12 -19.06 16.80
N GLU A 42 14.92 -19.57 17.72
CA GLU A 42 15.04 -21.01 17.98
C GLU A 42 13.83 -21.57 18.73
N ASP A 43 13.19 -20.74 19.55
CA ASP A 43 12.00 -21.12 20.30
C ASP A 43 10.75 -20.52 19.66
N THR A 44 10.03 -21.36 18.90
CA THR A 44 8.83 -20.93 18.18
C THR A 44 7.71 -20.44 19.09
N THR A 45 7.71 -20.85 20.37
CA THR A 45 6.70 -20.38 21.34
C THR A 45 6.82 -18.90 21.66
N LYS A 46 7.96 -18.27 21.33
CA LYS A 46 8.20 -16.84 21.53
C LYS A 46 7.72 -15.98 20.37
N LEU A 47 7.29 -16.59 19.26
CA LEU A 47 6.80 -15.83 18.11
C LEU A 47 5.48 -15.14 18.43
N GLU A 48 5.37 -13.87 18.08
CA GLU A 48 4.17 -13.06 18.33
C GLU A 48 3.19 -13.16 17.15
N THR A 49 2.59 -14.32 16.99
CA THR A 49 1.75 -14.64 15.83
C THR A 49 0.44 -13.87 15.81
N GLN A 50 -0.12 -13.50 16.96
CA GLN A 50 -1.35 -12.69 17.00
C GLN A 50 -1.10 -11.28 16.46
N LYS A 51 0.02 -10.66 16.85
CA LYS A 51 0.40 -9.36 16.29
C LYS A 51 0.68 -9.45 14.80
N ALA A 52 1.34 -10.54 14.37
CA ALA A 52 1.61 -10.77 12.94
C ALA A 52 0.30 -10.92 12.15
N LEU A 53 -0.68 -11.65 12.71
CA LEU A 53 -1.97 -11.84 12.06
C LEU A 53 -2.71 -10.51 11.89
N VAL A 54 -2.79 -9.69 12.93
CA VAL A 54 -3.44 -8.37 12.87
C VAL A 54 -2.73 -7.46 11.87
N SER A 55 -1.39 -7.46 11.89
CA SER A 55 -0.59 -6.67 10.95
C SER A 55 -0.79 -7.14 9.50
N MET A 56 -0.91 -8.46 9.30
CA MET A 56 -1.15 -9.03 7.97
C MET A 56 -2.55 -8.65 7.44
N GLN A 57 -3.57 -8.62 8.31
CA GLN A 57 -4.91 -8.17 7.93
C GLN A 57 -4.89 -6.72 7.45
N ARG A 58 -4.18 -5.85 8.18
CA ARG A 58 -4.02 -4.45 7.77
C ARG A 58 -3.26 -4.33 6.45
N LEU A 59 -2.19 -5.11 6.29
CA LEU A 59 -1.42 -5.14 5.05
C LEU A 59 -2.29 -5.58 3.87
N ASP A 60 -3.12 -6.59 4.06
CA ASP A 60 -4.01 -7.09 3.01
C ASP A 60 -5.00 -6.00 2.55
N GLU A 61 -5.58 -5.27 3.50
CA GLU A 61 -6.46 -4.13 3.21
C GLU A 61 -5.74 -3.04 2.41
N LEU A 62 -4.51 -2.71 2.82
CA LEU A 62 -3.70 -1.71 2.12
C LEU A 62 -3.34 -2.14 0.71
N LEU A 63 -2.99 -3.41 0.52
CA LEU A 63 -2.65 -3.93 -0.81
C LEU A 63 -3.82 -3.89 -1.76
N LEU A 64 -5.04 -4.16 -1.26
CA LEU A 64 -6.24 -4.04 -2.08
C LEU A 64 -6.42 -2.61 -2.57
N GLU A 65 -6.30 -1.64 -1.67
CA GLU A 65 -6.41 -0.22 -1.99
C GLU A 65 -5.28 0.23 -2.93
N LEU A 66 -4.05 -0.22 -2.69
CA LEU A 66 -2.90 0.09 -3.55
C LEU A 66 -3.07 -0.44 -4.97
N ARG A 67 -3.59 -1.66 -5.12
CA ARG A 67 -3.87 -2.24 -6.44
C ARG A 67 -4.93 -1.43 -7.18
N ASN A 68 -5.97 -0.98 -6.47
CA ASN A 68 -7.02 -0.14 -7.06
C ASN A 68 -6.46 1.22 -7.49
N LEU A 69 -5.63 1.84 -6.65
CA LEU A 69 -4.98 3.11 -6.97
C LEU A 69 -4.01 2.96 -8.15
N LYS A 70 -3.26 1.87 -8.19
CA LYS A 70 -2.33 1.60 -9.29
C LYS A 70 -3.07 1.52 -10.63
N SER A 71 -4.20 0.84 -10.66
CA SER A 71 -5.05 0.75 -11.85
C SER A 71 -5.59 2.12 -12.26
N LYS A 72 -6.08 2.90 -11.29
CA LYS A 72 -6.60 4.25 -11.54
C LYS A 72 -5.52 5.17 -12.10
N ILE A 73 -4.34 5.16 -11.48
CA ILE A 73 -3.19 5.97 -11.92
C ILE A 73 -2.80 5.61 -13.35
N GLN A 74 -2.73 4.33 -13.66
CA GLN A 74 -2.38 3.84 -14.99
C GLN A 74 -3.37 4.36 -16.05
N LYS A 75 -4.67 4.29 -15.77
CA LYS A 75 -5.70 4.80 -16.68
C LYS A 75 -5.59 6.30 -16.88
N LEU A 76 -5.35 7.05 -15.81
CA LEU A 76 -5.18 8.50 -15.88
C LEU A 76 -3.92 8.89 -16.66
N GLU A 77 -2.83 8.17 -16.46
CA GLU A 77 -1.58 8.40 -17.22
C GLU A 77 -1.77 8.12 -18.70
N GLU A 78 -2.50 7.07 -19.07
CA GLU A 78 -2.82 6.75 -20.45
C GLU A 78 -3.61 7.88 -21.12
N TYR A 79 -4.50 8.54 -20.37
CA TYR A 79 -5.25 9.71 -20.89
C TYR A 79 -4.33 10.85 -21.28
N PHE A 80 -3.20 11.03 -20.60
CA PHE A 80 -2.28 12.15 -20.84
C PHE A 80 -1.11 11.79 -21.78
N GLU A 81 -1.03 10.58 -22.25
CA GLU A 81 -0.03 10.18 -23.24
C GLU A 81 -0.31 10.72 -24.65
#